data_49335fd462407531320c4076e46df708
#
_entry.id   49335fd462407531320c4076e46df708
#
_cell.length_a   1.000
_cell.length_b   1.000
_cell.length_c   1.000
_cell.angle_alpha   90.00
_cell.angle_beta   90.00
_cell.angle_gamma   90.00
#
_symmetry.space_group_name_H-M   'P 1'
#
loop_
_entity.id
_entity.type
_entity.pdbx_description
1 polymer ?
#
loop_
_entity_poly.entity_id
_entity_poly.type
_entity_poly.pdbx_seq_one_letter_code
_entity_poly.pdbx_strand_id
1 'polypeptide(L)'
;ERRSGGDLMAGLVLADVNGGQLATDAVAKTVAAVKPLGEVHVLVAGQGGDAAAAEAAKLDGVAKVLFADGHDYCHGMAEATAALIVGLAGGYSHIAGASTAYSKNVLPRVAALLDVMVMSDVTAVIDVDTFERPIYAGNAIQTVKSADKVKVFTVRTANFTAVGTGGSASVEKVSGASAADLSSWVADKVASSDRPELTSARIVVSGGRGVGSEADFKLIEALADKLGAAVGASRAAVDSGYAPNDWQVGQTGKVVAPALYVAVGISGAIQHLAGMKDSKVIVAINKDE
;
A
#
# COMPACT_ATOMS: atom_id res chain seq x y z
N GLU A 1 -9.09 -20.86 31.78
CA GLU A 1 -8.10 -20.08 32.55
C GLU A 1 -8.05 -18.69 31.95
N ARG A 2 -8.55 -17.68 32.70
CA ARG A 2 -8.48 -16.29 32.29
C ARG A 2 -7.04 -15.84 32.38
N ARG A 3 -6.43 -15.47 31.25
CA ARG A 3 -5.11 -14.79 31.25
C ARG A 3 -5.29 -13.44 31.96
N SER A 4 -4.72 -13.35 33.15
CA SER A 4 -4.58 -12.13 33.93
C SER A 4 -3.41 -11.34 33.38
N GLY A 5 -3.58 -10.04 33.22
CA GLY A 5 -2.52 -9.08 32.92
C GLY A 5 -2.64 -8.54 31.50
N GLY A 6 -3.24 -7.35 31.39
CA GLY A 6 -3.44 -6.68 30.10
C GLY A 6 -2.13 -6.19 29.48
N ASP A 7 -1.45 -7.03 28.72
CA ASP A 7 -0.59 -6.52 27.66
C ASP A 7 -1.53 -5.93 26.61
N LEU A 8 -1.61 -4.60 26.58
CA LEU A 8 -2.26 -3.86 25.50
C LEU A 8 -1.62 -4.32 24.20
N MET A 9 -2.39 -5.07 23.39
CA MET A 9 -1.93 -5.52 22.09
C MET A 9 -1.80 -4.31 21.18
N ALA A 10 -0.59 -3.88 20.89
CA ALA A 10 -0.34 -2.76 20.00
C ALA A 10 -0.03 -3.25 18.58
N GLY A 11 -0.55 -2.52 17.60
CA GLY A 11 -0.23 -2.68 16.19
C GLY A 11 0.75 -1.61 15.72
N LEU A 12 1.80 -2.02 15.00
CA LEU A 12 2.74 -1.12 14.33
C LEU A 12 2.36 -1.02 12.84
N VAL A 13 2.08 0.18 12.38
CA VAL A 13 1.82 0.49 10.97
C VAL A 13 3.05 1.13 10.34
N LEU A 14 3.65 0.46 9.36
CA LEU A 14 4.69 1.06 8.52
C LEU A 14 4.06 2.07 7.57
N ALA A 15 4.47 3.33 7.68
CA ALA A 15 3.99 4.39 6.82
C ALA A 15 4.77 4.46 5.51
N ASP A 16 4.07 4.60 4.40
CA ASP A 16 4.67 4.93 3.12
C ASP A 16 4.95 6.45 3.07
N VAL A 17 6.19 6.80 2.77
CA VAL A 17 6.65 8.20 2.64
C VAL A 17 7.29 8.38 1.27
N ASN A 18 6.77 9.33 0.50
CA ASN A 18 7.23 9.64 -0.85
C ASN A 18 7.74 11.09 -0.91
N GLY A 19 9.04 11.28 -1.13
CA GLY A 19 9.63 12.62 -1.20
C GLY A 19 9.44 13.45 0.09
N GLY A 20 9.47 12.81 1.26
CA GLY A 20 9.25 13.43 2.57
C GLY A 20 7.78 13.67 2.94
N GLN A 21 6.84 13.30 2.07
CA GLN A 21 5.39 13.43 2.31
C GLN A 21 4.76 12.09 2.63
N LEU A 22 3.80 12.09 3.56
CA LEU A 22 3.04 10.90 3.91
C LEU A 22 2.12 10.49 2.76
N ALA A 23 2.05 9.20 2.43
CA ALA A 23 1.00 8.65 1.58
C ALA A 23 -0.30 8.52 2.40
N THR A 24 -0.91 9.65 2.74
CA THR A 24 -1.94 9.80 3.77
C THR A 24 -3.12 8.85 3.59
N ASP A 25 -3.66 8.72 2.37
CA ASP A 25 -4.81 7.83 2.11
C ASP A 25 -4.47 6.36 2.40
N ALA A 26 -3.30 5.89 1.94
CA ALA A 26 -2.87 4.51 2.15
C ALA A 26 -2.60 4.21 3.63
N VAL A 27 -1.94 5.15 4.34
CA VAL A 27 -1.66 5.00 5.77
C VAL A 27 -2.94 5.07 6.60
N ALA A 28 -3.85 6.00 6.31
CA ALA A 28 -5.13 6.14 7.01
C ALA A 28 -6.02 4.88 6.87
N LYS A 29 -6.04 4.26 5.69
CA LYS A 29 -6.73 2.98 5.45
C LYS A 29 -6.07 1.81 6.16
N THR A 30 -4.74 1.80 6.25
CA THR A 30 -4.00 0.79 7.01
C THR A 30 -4.24 0.93 8.52
N VAL A 31 -4.27 2.16 9.03
CA VAL A 31 -4.67 2.44 10.42
C VAL A 31 -6.09 1.94 10.69
N ALA A 32 -7.04 2.17 9.77
CA ALA A 32 -8.40 1.65 9.90
C ALA A 32 -8.46 0.12 10.02
N ALA A 33 -7.61 -0.59 9.25
CA ALA A 33 -7.52 -2.05 9.30
C ALA A 33 -6.93 -2.57 10.62
N VAL A 34 -5.97 -1.86 11.20
CA VAL A 34 -5.24 -2.27 12.41
C VAL A 34 -5.97 -1.85 13.70
N LYS A 35 -6.72 -0.75 13.66
CA LYS A 35 -7.42 -0.18 14.82
C LYS A 35 -8.29 -1.18 15.62
N PRO A 36 -9.01 -2.15 15.03
CA PRO A 36 -9.75 -3.15 15.78
C PRO A 36 -8.88 -4.11 16.60
N LEU A 37 -7.58 -4.20 16.30
CA LEU A 37 -6.63 -5.10 16.95
C LEU A 37 -6.03 -4.53 18.25
N GLY A 38 -6.23 -3.23 18.53
CA GLY A 38 -5.73 -2.58 19.73
C GLY A 38 -5.15 -1.20 19.47
N GLU A 39 -4.19 -0.78 20.30
CA GLU A 39 -3.52 0.51 20.16
C GLU A 39 -2.69 0.55 18.87
N VAL A 40 -2.75 1.66 18.13
CA VAL A 40 -2.04 1.81 16.86
C VAL A 40 -0.89 2.80 16.99
N HIS A 41 0.31 2.33 16.67
CA HIS A 41 1.48 3.16 16.47
C HIS A 41 1.84 3.22 14.98
N VAL A 42 2.26 4.38 14.51
CA VAL A 42 2.69 4.56 13.11
C VAL A 42 4.20 4.78 13.08
N LEU A 43 4.91 3.97 12.32
CA LEU A 43 6.34 4.13 12.07
C LEU A 43 6.56 4.93 10.79
N VAL A 44 7.17 6.09 10.92
CA VAL A 44 7.66 6.93 9.82
C VAL A 44 9.17 6.80 9.78
N ALA A 45 9.70 6.23 8.70
CA ALA A 45 11.13 6.08 8.49
C ALA A 45 11.55 6.83 7.22
N GLY A 46 12.50 7.77 7.35
CA GLY A 46 12.94 8.59 6.22
C GLY A 46 13.82 9.74 6.69
N GLN A 47 14.66 10.25 5.81
CA GLN A 47 15.42 11.46 6.08
C GLN A 47 14.55 12.69 5.88
N GLY A 48 14.50 13.58 6.90
CA GLY A 48 13.71 14.82 6.84
C GLY A 48 12.19 14.58 6.79
N GLY A 49 11.71 13.47 7.36
CA GLY A 49 10.30 13.08 7.37
C GLY A 49 9.44 13.74 8.47
N ASP A 50 9.89 14.84 9.08
CA ASP A 50 9.15 15.52 10.16
C ASP A 50 7.72 15.90 9.76
N ALA A 51 7.53 16.38 8.52
CA ALA A 51 6.20 16.72 8.00
C ALA A 51 5.30 15.48 7.90
N ALA A 52 5.83 14.37 7.39
CA ALA A 52 5.10 13.11 7.31
C ALA A 52 4.74 12.56 8.70
N ALA A 53 5.65 12.65 9.66
CA ALA A 53 5.41 12.25 11.05
C ALA A 53 4.32 13.12 11.71
N ALA A 54 4.37 14.44 11.50
CA ALA A 54 3.36 15.36 11.99
C ALA A 54 1.98 15.15 11.35
N GLU A 55 1.94 14.73 10.09
CA GLU A 55 0.70 14.38 9.39
C GLU A 55 0.14 13.06 9.89
N ALA A 56 0.97 12.03 10.06
CA ALA A 56 0.57 10.74 10.64
C ALA A 56 -0.01 10.90 12.05
N ALA A 57 0.51 11.83 12.85
CA ALA A 57 0.03 12.13 14.20
C ALA A 57 -1.40 12.70 14.23
N LYS A 58 -1.89 13.23 13.11
CA LYS A 58 -3.26 13.74 12.99
C LYS A 58 -4.29 12.67 12.64
N LEU A 59 -3.88 11.46 12.27
CA LEU A 59 -4.80 10.40 11.91
C LEU A 59 -5.58 9.89 13.13
N ASP A 60 -6.89 9.73 12.99
CA ASP A 60 -7.76 9.28 14.06
C ASP A 60 -7.45 7.83 14.47
N GLY A 61 -7.23 7.64 15.76
CA GLY A 61 -6.95 6.32 16.33
C GLY A 61 -5.46 5.96 16.36
N VAL A 62 -4.58 6.85 15.90
CA VAL A 62 -3.15 6.74 16.14
C VAL A 62 -2.86 7.21 17.56
N ALA A 63 -2.23 6.37 18.37
CA ALA A 63 -1.84 6.68 19.75
C ALA A 63 -0.45 7.30 19.81
N LYS A 64 0.45 6.87 18.93
CA LYS A 64 1.84 7.34 18.90
C LYS A 64 2.40 7.23 17.47
N VAL A 65 3.27 8.16 17.11
CA VAL A 65 4.11 8.08 15.91
C VAL A 65 5.56 7.86 16.33
N LEU A 66 6.19 6.83 15.80
CA LEU A 66 7.61 6.57 15.93
C LEU A 66 8.30 7.15 14.68
N PHE A 67 9.23 8.08 14.87
CA PHE A 67 9.93 8.72 13.77
C PHE A 67 11.41 8.34 13.79
N ALA A 68 11.83 7.59 12.77
CA ALA A 68 13.23 7.26 12.52
C ALA A 68 13.78 8.17 11.42
N ASP A 69 14.48 9.23 11.85
CA ASP A 69 15.15 10.16 10.94
C ASP A 69 16.59 9.70 10.71
N GLY A 70 16.94 9.42 9.47
CA GLY A 70 18.29 8.95 9.14
C GLY A 70 18.51 8.70 7.66
N HIS A 71 19.76 8.87 7.25
CA HIS A 71 20.18 8.62 5.87
C HIS A 71 19.91 7.17 5.41
N ASP A 72 19.99 6.21 6.31
CA ASP A 72 19.76 4.78 6.02
C ASP A 72 18.31 4.51 5.54
N TYR A 73 17.38 5.43 5.80
CA TYR A 73 15.96 5.30 5.44
C TYR A 73 15.55 6.17 4.26
N CYS A 74 16.46 6.98 3.67
CA CYS A 74 16.10 8.02 2.71
C CYS A 74 15.53 7.50 1.38
N HIS A 75 15.84 6.26 1.00
CA HIS A 75 15.40 5.66 -0.28
C HIS A 75 14.51 4.43 -0.10
N GLY A 76 13.94 4.22 1.08
CA GLY A 76 13.05 3.11 1.35
C GLY A 76 13.68 1.74 1.18
N MET A 77 15.00 1.61 1.44
CA MET A 77 15.72 0.35 1.37
C MET A 77 15.17 -0.64 2.41
N ALA A 78 14.85 -1.85 1.96
CA ALA A 78 14.20 -2.84 2.81
C ALA A 78 15.10 -3.30 3.97
N GLU A 79 16.40 -3.34 3.77
CA GLU A 79 17.38 -3.82 4.74
C GLU A 79 17.38 -2.98 6.02
N ALA A 80 17.48 -1.66 5.86
CA ALA A 80 17.51 -0.72 6.99
C ALA A 80 16.17 -0.68 7.70
N THR A 81 15.08 -0.54 6.92
CA THR A 81 13.72 -0.46 7.47
C THR A 81 13.32 -1.75 8.18
N ALA A 82 13.66 -2.92 7.63
CA ALA A 82 13.36 -4.19 8.27
C ALA A 82 14.15 -4.37 9.57
N ALA A 83 15.44 -3.99 9.60
CA ALA A 83 16.24 -4.05 10.82
C ALA A 83 15.66 -3.16 11.93
N LEU A 84 15.19 -1.95 11.58
CA LEU A 84 14.51 -1.05 12.51
C LEU A 84 13.23 -1.70 13.07
N ILE A 85 12.37 -2.23 12.21
CA ILE A 85 11.11 -2.87 12.63
C ILE A 85 11.36 -4.08 13.53
N VAL A 86 12.33 -4.93 13.18
CA VAL A 86 12.71 -6.09 14.00
C VAL A 86 13.18 -5.66 15.41
N GLY A 87 13.93 -4.57 15.50
CA GLY A 87 14.35 -3.99 16.79
C GLY A 87 13.17 -3.50 17.65
N LEU A 88 12.09 -3.05 17.02
CA LEU A 88 10.88 -2.58 17.69
C LEU A 88 9.86 -3.70 17.96
N ALA A 89 9.95 -4.83 17.26
CA ALA A 89 8.90 -5.88 17.19
C ALA A 89 8.52 -6.46 18.55
N GLY A 90 9.42 -6.43 19.56
CA GLY A 90 9.14 -6.94 20.90
C GLY A 90 7.98 -6.25 21.63
N GLY A 91 7.61 -5.04 21.20
CA GLY A 91 6.49 -4.27 21.74
C GLY A 91 5.16 -4.43 20.99
N TYR A 92 5.11 -5.27 19.94
CA TYR A 92 3.96 -5.34 19.04
C TYR A 92 3.49 -6.77 18.81
N SER A 93 2.17 -6.94 18.76
CA SER A 93 1.54 -8.19 18.35
C SER A 93 1.22 -8.24 16.86
N HIS A 94 1.12 -7.07 16.22
CA HIS A 94 0.79 -6.92 14.82
C HIS A 94 1.72 -5.89 14.17
N ILE A 95 2.21 -6.21 12.97
CA ILE A 95 3.02 -5.31 12.14
C ILE A 95 2.38 -5.29 10.76
N ALA A 96 1.93 -4.12 10.32
CA ALA A 96 1.20 -3.97 9.08
C ALA A 96 1.74 -2.82 8.22
N GLY A 97 1.47 -2.86 6.93
CA GLY A 97 1.69 -1.78 5.99
C GLY A 97 0.71 -1.87 4.83
N ALA A 98 0.53 -0.80 4.08
CA ALA A 98 -0.28 -0.83 2.87
C ALA A 98 0.31 -1.80 1.84
N SER A 99 -0.51 -2.45 1.02
CA SER A 99 -0.05 -3.36 -0.05
C SER A 99 0.60 -2.61 -1.23
N THR A 100 1.55 -1.72 -0.93
CA THR A 100 2.37 -0.98 -1.88
C THR A 100 3.65 -1.73 -2.22
N ALA A 101 4.37 -1.29 -3.23
CA ALA A 101 5.68 -1.86 -3.58
C ALA A 101 6.67 -1.76 -2.39
N TYR A 102 6.62 -0.67 -1.62
CA TYR A 102 7.45 -0.46 -0.45
C TYR A 102 7.19 -1.50 0.64
N SER A 103 5.96 -1.59 1.14
CA SER A 103 5.64 -2.55 2.20
C SER A 103 5.76 -4.00 1.75
N LYS A 104 5.47 -4.30 0.48
CA LYS A 104 5.67 -5.64 -0.11
C LYS A 104 7.14 -6.04 -0.23
N ASN A 105 8.06 -5.07 -0.22
CA ASN A 105 9.50 -5.32 -0.16
C ASN A 105 9.99 -5.47 1.30
N VAL A 106 9.51 -4.61 2.21
CA VAL A 106 9.98 -4.56 3.61
C VAL A 106 9.40 -5.69 4.47
N LEU A 107 8.07 -5.85 4.48
CA LEU A 107 7.40 -6.73 5.45
C LEU A 107 7.70 -8.21 5.29
N PRO A 108 7.89 -8.80 4.08
CA PRO A 108 8.34 -10.18 3.97
C PRO A 108 9.73 -10.40 4.57
N ARG A 109 10.63 -9.42 4.47
CA ARG A 109 11.93 -9.45 5.11
C ARG A 109 11.82 -9.37 6.64
N VAL A 110 10.95 -8.52 7.16
CA VAL A 110 10.64 -8.46 8.60
C VAL A 110 10.14 -9.82 9.09
N ALA A 111 9.17 -10.40 8.40
CA ALA A 111 8.60 -11.70 8.76
C ALA A 111 9.66 -12.81 8.79
N ALA A 112 10.53 -12.86 7.76
CA ALA A 112 11.62 -13.82 7.69
C ALA A 112 12.63 -13.64 8.84
N LEU A 113 12.97 -12.41 9.21
CA LEU A 113 13.89 -12.13 10.32
C LEU A 113 13.28 -12.44 11.70
N LEU A 114 11.95 -12.38 11.82
CA LEU A 114 11.22 -12.76 13.03
C LEU A 114 10.83 -14.23 13.08
N ASP A 115 11.12 -15.01 12.03
CA ASP A 115 10.73 -16.41 11.86
C ASP A 115 9.20 -16.60 11.97
N VAL A 116 8.43 -15.74 11.28
CA VAL A 116 6.98 -15.78 11.21
C VAL A 116 6.49 -15.67 9.76
N MET A 117 5.23 -16.01 9.52
CA MET A 117 4.61 -15.91 8.19
C MET A 117 4.17 -14.47 7.89
N VAL A 118 4.30 -14.06 6.62
CA VAL A 118 3.68 -12.83 6.12
C VAL A 118 2.36 -13.13 5.44
N MET A 119 1.30 -12.40 5.81
CA MET A 119 -0.01 -12.47 5.13
C MET A 119 -0.13 -11.27 4.19
N SER A 120 -0.15 -11.53 2.88
CA SER A 120 -0.22 -10.46 1.88
C SER A 120 -1.66 -10.15 1.47
N ASP A 121 -1.91 -8.87 1.17
CA ASP A 121 -3.16 -8.35 0.60
C ASP A 121 -4.41 -8.65 1.48
N VAL A 122 -4.32 -8.43 2.78
CA VAL A 122 -5.45 -8.61 3.71
C VAL A 122 -6.59 -7.67 3.32
N THR A 123 -7.78 -8.24 3.14
CA THR A 123 -9.01 -7.54 2.76
C THR A 123 -9.98 -7.37 3.92
N ALA A 124 -9.85 -8.18 4.97
CA ALA A 124 -10.61 -8.04 6.21
C ALA A 124 -9.82 -8.55 7.40
N VAL A 125 -9.99 -7.88 8.54
CA VAL A 125 -9.51 -8.31 9.85
C VAL A 125 -10.73 -8.81 10.61
N ILE A 126 -10.78 -10.12 10.87
CA ILE A 126 -11.93 -10.78 11.50
C ILE A 126 -11.73 -10.83 13.01
N ASP A 127 -10.52 -11.15 13.45
CA ASP A 127 -10.14 -11.27 14.85
C ASP A 127 -8.64 -10.99 14.99
N VAL A 128 -8.11 -11.00 16.21
CA VAL A 128 -6.70 -10.77 16.55
C VAL A 128 -5.72 -11.72 15.85
N ASP A 129 -6.17 -12.86 15.39
CA ASP A 129 -5.36 -13.88 14.72
C ASP A 129 -5.95 -14.38 13.38
N THR A 130 -7.10 -13.81 12.96
CA THR A 130 -7.87 -14.31 11.82
C THR A 130 -8.13 -13.19 10.81
N PHE A 131 -7.77 -13.45 9.55
CA PHE A 131 -7.75 -12.49 8.46
C PHE A 131 -8.34 -13.09 7.19
N GLU A 132 -8.85 -12.24 6.29
CA GLU A 132 -9.24 -12.64 4.94
C GLU A 132 -8.28 -12.05 3.90
N ARG A 133 -8.01 -12.83 2.87
CA ARG A 133 -7.18 -12.42 1.74
C ARG A 133 -7.65 -13.05 0.43
N PRO A 134 -7.49 -12.38 -0.71
CA PRO A 134 -7.80 -12.96 -2.01
C PRO A 134 -6.71 -13.94 -2.45
N ILE A 135 -7.13 -15.04 -3.06
CA ILE A 135 -6.28 -16.01 -3.75
C ILE A 135 -6.81 -16.26 -5.16
N TYR A 136 -6.05 -16.93 -6.03
CA TYR A 136 -6.41 -17.17 -7.43
C TYR A 136 -6.84 -15.89 -8.17
N ALA A 137 -6.00 -14.83 -8.08
CA ALA A 137 -6.29 -13.52 -8.68
C ALA A 137 -7.60 -12.89 -8.19
N GLY A 138 -8.02 -13.20 -6.96
CA GLY A 138 -9.23 -12.66 -6.34
C GLY A 138 -10.52 -13.42 -6.67
N ASN A 139 -10.43 -14.59 -7.32
CA ASN A 139 -11.59 -15.45 -7.57
C ASN A 139 -12.05 -16.19 -6.32
N ALA A 140 -11.20 -16.32 -5.30
CA ALA A 140 -11.55 -16.88 -4.02
C ALA A 140 -11.01 -16.01 -2.88
N ILE A 141 -11.74 -15.98 -1.79
CA ILE A 141 -11.30 -15.36 -0.53
C ILE A 141 -10.94 -16.49 0.43
N GLN A 142 -9.73 -16.41 0.96
CA GLN A 142 -9.22 -17.36 1.95
C GLN A 142 -9.27 -16.69 3.32
N THR A 143 -9.91 -17.36 4.29
CA THR A 143 -9.77 -17.02 5.71
C THR A 143 -8.54 -17.73 6.26
N VAL A 144 -7.61 -16.94 6.83
CA VAL A 144 -6.33 -17.42 7.38
C VAL A 144 -6.31 -17.14 8.87
N LYS A 145 -5.96 -18.15 9.65
CA LYS A 145 -5.66 -18.00 11.08
C LYS A 145 -4.16 -18.19 11.31
N SER A 146 -3.49 -17.16 11.88
CA SER A 146 -2.07 -17.22 12.21
C SER A 146 -1.87 -17.61 13.67
N ALA A 147 -1.07 -18.64 13.90
CA ALA A 147 -0.61 -19.04 15.23
C ALA A 147 0.67 -18.31 15.67
N ASP A 148 1.25 -17.49 14.80
CA ASP A 148 2.50 -16.78 15.07
C ASP A 148 2.35 -15.81 16.25
N LYS A 149 3.45 -15.58 16.98
CA LYS A 149 3.47 -14.65 18.09
C LYS A 149 3.26 -13.20 17.62
N VAL A 150 3.89 -12.82 16.51
CA VAL A 150 3.72 -11.52 15.85
C VAL A 150 3.11 -11.76 14.47
N LYS A 151 2.00 -11.09 14.16
CA LYS A 151 1.33 -11.18 12.87
C LYS A 151 1.88 -10.08 11.95
N VAL A 152 2.50 -10.47 10.85
CA VAL A 152 3.03 -9.54 9.85
C VAL A 152 2.15 -9.61 8.60
N PHE A 153 1.61 -8.46 8.15
CA PHE A 153 0.70 -8.47 7.00
C PHE A 153 0.71 -7.17 6.20
N THR A 154 0.32 -7.27 4.93
CA THR A 154 0.03 -6.10 4.10
C THR A 154 -1.47 -5.94 3.93
N VAL A 155 -1.95 -4.68 3.93
CA VAL A 155 -3.36 -4.31 3.88
C VAL A 155 -3.73 -3.88 2.46
N ARG A 156 -4.76 -4.50 1.88
CA ARG A 156 -5.35 -4.07 0.62
C ARG A 156 -6.23 -2.85 0.86
N THR A 157 -5.66 -1.67 0.69
CA THR A 157 -6.27 -0.39 1.07
C THR A 157 -7.62 -0.12 0.39
N ALA A 158 -7.86 -0.69 -0.80
CA ALA A 158 -9.14 -0.59 -1.50
C ALA A 158 -10.34 -1.13 -0.71
N ASN A 159 -10.11 -2.02 0.26
CA ASN A 159 -11.16 -2.66 1.07
C ASN A 159 -11.46 -1.93 2.39
N PHE A 160 -10.72 -0.88 2.71
CA PHE A 160 -10.87 -0.15 3.97
C PHE A 160 -11.19 1.32 3.73
N THR A 161 -12.04 1.88 4.57
CA THR A 161 -12.32 3.31 4.59
C THR A 161 -11.26 4.01 5.43
N ALA A 162 -10.69 5.09 4.91
CA ALA A 162 -9.68 5.87 5.62
C ALA A 162 -10.25 6.43 6.94
N VAL A 163 -9.43 6.43 7.99
CA VAL A 163 -9.74 7.17 9.23
C VAL A 163 -9.69 8.67 8.97
N GLY A 164 -10.34 9.46 9.84
CA GLY A 164 -10.28 10.92 9.79
C GLY A 164 -8.93 11.49 10.25
N THR A 165 -8.85 12.82 10.32
CA THR A 165 -7.62 13.58 10.65
C THR A 165 -7.79 14.48 11.87
N GLY A 166 -8.58 14.05 12.86
CA GLY A 166 -8.81 14.79 14.12
C GLY A 166 -7.88 14.41 15.28
N GLY A 167 -6.93 13.50 15.04
CA GLY A 167 -5.99 13.00 16.04
C GLY A 167 -4.90 14.01 16.43
N SER A 168 -4.21 13.71 17.54
CA SER A 168 -3.10 14.52 18.08
C SER A 168 -2.07 13.63 18.79
N ALA A 169 -1.62 12.57 18.13
CA ALA A 169 -0.65 11.63 18.68
C ALA A 169 0.71 12.28 18.96
N SER A 170 1.42 11.78 19.96
CA SER A 170 2.81 12.20 20.20
C SER A 170 3.74 11.63 19.14
N VAL A 171 4.76 12.41 18.76
CA VAL A 171 5.83 11.95 17.87
C VAL A 171 7.06 11.67 18.72
N GLU A 172 7.54 10.45 18.70
CA GLU A 172 8.74 9.98 19.43
C GLU A 172 9.84 9.65 18.44
N LYS A 173 11.03 10.23 18.62
CA LYS A 173 12.20 9.87 17.80
C LYS A 173 12.74 8.51 18.22
N VAL A 174 12.95 7.64 17.24
CA VAL A 174 13.56 6.32 17.43
C VAL A 174 14.77 6.18 16.54
N SER A 175 15.74 5.40 16.97
CA SER A 175 16.92 5.04 16.18
C SER A 175 16.95 3.53 16.00
N GLY A 176 17.29 3.08 14.81
CA GLY A 176 17.47 1.67 14.49
C GLY A 176 18.94 1.27 14.39
N ALA A 177 19.17 -0.03 14.30
CA ALA A 177 20.48 -0.55 13.94
C ALA A 177 20.80 -0.20 12.49
N SER A 178 22.08 0.08 12.20
CA SER A 178 22.55 0.24 10.82
C SER A 178 22.27 -1.03 10.03
N ALA A 179 21.82 -0.88 8.79
CA ALA A 179 21.69 -2.00 7.88
C ALA A 179 23.07 -2.55 7.48
N ALA A 180 23.15 -3.85 7.26
CA ALA A 180 24.33 -4.42 6.61
C ALA A 180 24.41 -3.86 5.17
N ASP A 181 25.63 -3.58 4.68
CA ASP A 181 25.90 -3.12 3.31
C ASP A 181 25.66 -4.25 2.27
N LEU A 182 24.38 -4.65 2.15
CA LEU A 182 23.95 -5.71 1.20
C LEU A 182 23.53 -5.15 -0.15
N SER A 183 23.05 -3.91 -0.16
CA SER A 183 22.60 -3.22 -1.37
C SER A 183 22.85 -1.72 -1.21
N SER A 184 22.95 -1.02 -2.34
CA SER A 184 23.11 0.43 -2.38
C SER A 184 22.10 1.05 -3.35
N TRP A 185 21.56 2.18 -2.96
CA TRP A 185 20.73 2.98 -3.86
C TRP A 185 21.59 3.59 -4.97
N VAL A 186 21.07 3.58 -6.19
CA VAL A 186 21.74 4.15 -7.36
C VAL A 186 20.99 5.38 -7.86
N ALA A 187 19.71 5.24 -8.16
CA ALA A 187 18.86 6.33 -8.64
C ALA A 187 17.39 5.95 -8.60
N ASP A 188 16.52 6.95 -8.39
CA ASP A 188 15.09 6.86 -8.61
C ASP A 188 14.77 7.29 -10.05
N LYS A 189 13.93 6.50 -10.74
CA LYS A 189 13.37 6.85 -12.05
C LYS A 189 11.87 6.92 -11.92
N VAL A 190 11.39 8.02 -11.38
CA VAL A 190 9.98 8.27 -11.15
C VAL A 190 9.41 9.13 -12.27
N ALA A 191 8.31 8.70 -12.89
CA ALA A 191 7.57 9.53 -13.81
C ALA A 191 6.86 10.64 -13.01
N SER A 192 7.16 11.90 -13.31
CA SER A 192 6.42 13.03 -12.73
C SER A 192 5.12 13.22 -13.50
N SER A 193 4.00 13.36 -12.79
CA SER A 193 2.71 13.65 -13.37
C SER A 193 1.92 14.58 -12.44
N ASP A 194 1.25 15.57 -13.00
CA ASP A 194 0.33 16.45 -12.27
C ASP A 194 -1.05 15.78 -12.05
N ARG A 195 -1.25 14.56 -12.58
CA ARG A 195 -2.47 13.78 -12.44
C ARG A 195 -2.59 13.16 -11.05
N PRO A 196 -3.82 12.90 -10.56
CA PRO A 196 -4.02 12.19 -9.30
C PRO A 196 -3.28 10.85 -9.26
N GLU A 197 -2.81 10.45 -8.08
CA GLU A 197 -2.17 9.16 -7.87
C GLU A 197 -3.17 8.02 -8.17
N LEU A 198 -2.74 7.04 -8.95
CA LEU A 198 -3.60 5.99 -9.48
C LEU A 198 -4.35 5.19 -8.40
N THR A 199 -3.70 4.95 -7.26
CA THR A 199 -4.26 4.13 -6.17
C THR A 199 -5.28 4.87 -5.30
N SER A 200 -5.31 6.21 -5.34
CA SER A 200 -6.21 7.06 -4.55
C SER A 200 -7.22 7.85 -5.40
N ALA A 201 -7.09 7.82 -6.72
CA ALA A 201 -7.94 8.58 -7.63
C ALA A 201 -9.41 8.14 -7.57
N ARG A 202 -10.33 9.11 -7.57
CA ARG A 202 -11.78 8.84 -7.66
C ARG A 202 -12.21 8.33 -9.03
N ILE A 203 -11.51 8.74 -10.08
CA ILE A 203 -11.78 8.36 -11.47
C ILE A 203 -10.47 7.85 -12.07
N VAL A 204 -10.52 6.72 -12.75
CA VAL A 204 -9.42 6.15 -13.50
C VAL A 204 -9.85 5.92 -14.94
N VAL A 205 -9.04 6.40 -15.89
CA VAL A 205 -9.20 6.09 -17.32
C VAL A 205 -8.02 5.22 -17.73
N SER A 206 -8.30 4.02 -18.20
CA SER A 206 -7.27 3.01 -18.48
C SER A 206 -7.31 2.56 -19.93
N GLY A 207 -6.13 2.52 -20.56
CA GLY A 207 -5.95 2.04 -21.93
C GLY A 207 -5.38 0.63 -21.99
N GLY A 208 -5.91 -0.18 -22.88
CA GLY A 208 -5.38 -1.49 -23.22
C GLY A 208 -4.59 -1.49 -24.53
N ARG A 209 -4.05 -2.66 -24.90
CA ARG A 209 -3.38 -2.86 -26.20
C ARG A 209 -4.31 -2.58 -27.39
N GLY A 210 -5.64 -2.70 -27.19
CA GLY A 210 -6.63 -2.39 -28.23
C GLY A 210 -6.69 -0.91 -28.64
N VAL A 211 -6.03 -0.01 -27.89
CA VAL A 211 -5.85 1.41 -28.27
C VAL A 211 -5.00 1.53 -29.54
N GLY A 212 -4.04 0.62 -29.77
CA GLY A 212 -3.33 0.47 -31.04
C GLY A 212 -1.90 0.98 -31.07
N SER A 213 -1.60 2.13 -30.49
CA SER A 213 -0.24 2.71 -30.48
C SER A 213 -0.02 3.63 -29.27
N GLU A 214 1.26 3.97 -29.01
CA GLU A 214 1.63 5.02 -28.03
C GLU A 214 1.02 6.38 -28.42
N ALA A 215 0.98 6.70 -29.73
CA ALA A 215 0.41 7.95 -30.21
C ALA A 215 -1.10 8.01 -29.94
N ASP A 216 -1.83 6.93 -30.12
CA ASP A 216 -3.26 6.85 -29.85
C ASP A 216 -3.55 6.81 -28.34
N PHE A 217 -2.59 6.36 -27.52
CA PHE A 217 -2.72 6.36 -26.05
C PHE A 217 -2.89 7.78 -25.48
N LYS A 218 -2.46 8.81 -26.20
CA LYS A 218 -2.71 10.22 -25.88
C LYS A 218 -4.20 10.57 -25.82
N LEU A 219 -5.08 9.81 -26.48
CA LEU A 219 -6.52 9.99 -26.36
C LEU A 219 -7.00 9.59 -24.95
N ILE A 220 -6.41 8.54 -24.38
CA ILE A 220 -6.69 8.09 -23.01
C ILE A 220 -6.25 9.17 -22.02
N GLU A 221 -5.06 9.72 -22.22
CA GLU A 221 -4.52 10.80 -21.40
C GLU A 221 -5.39 12.06 -21.49
N ALA A 222 -5.77 12.46 -22.70
CA ALA A 222 -6.63 13.64 -22.89
C ALA A 222 -8.01 13.47 -22.24
N LEU A 223 -8.60 12.27 -22.29
CA LEU A 223 -9.84 11.98 -21.60
C LEU A 223 -9.67 12.05 -20.07
N ALA A 224 -8.59 11.47 -19.56
CA ALA A 224 -8.27 11.54 -18.12
C ALA A 224 -8.09 12.97 -17.64
N ASP A 225 -7.38 13.82 -18.41
CA ASP A 225 -7.17 15.23 -18.07
C ASP A 225 -8.49 16.00 -18.02
N LYS A 226 -9.42 15.75 -18.95
CA LYS A 226 -10.75 16.37 -18.97
C LYS A 226 -11.62 15.96 -17.78
N LEU A 227 -11.40 14.78 -17.22
CA LEU A 227 -12.15 14.24 -16.09
C LEU A 227 -11.45 14.52 -14.74
N GLY A 228 -10.23 15.06 -14.73
CA GLY A 228 -9.38 15.14 -13.54
C GLY A 228 -9.07 13.74 -12.98
N ALA A 229 -8.90 12.78 -13.89
CA ALA A 229 -8.72 11.37 -13.57
C ALA A 229 -7.24 10.95 -13.57
N ALA A 230 -6.95 9.86 -12.88
CA ALA A 230 -5.68 9.15 -13.08
C ALA A 230 -5.70 8.34 -14.38
N VAL A 231 -4.51 8.15 -14.96
CA VAL A 231 -4.34 7.29 -16.14
C VAL A 231 -3.85 5.92 -15.69
N GLY A 232 -4.53 4.88 -16.16
CA GLY A 232 -4.11 3.49 -16.00
C GLY A 232 -3.77 2.83 -17.33
N ALA A 233 -3.10 1.70 -17.27
CA ALA A 233 -2.78 0.89 -18.44
C ALA A 233 -2.88 -0.60 -18.14
N SER A 234 -3.23 -1.40 -19.14
CA SER A 234 -3.08 -2.84 -19.05
C SER A 234 -1.60 -3.24 -19.15
N ARG A 235 -1.24 -4.39 -18.57
CA ARG A 235 0.12 -4.94 -18.74
C ARG A 235 0.52 -5.03 -20.22
N ALA A 236 -0.39 -5.48 -21.09
CA ALA A 236 -0.11 -5.59 -22.52
C ALA A 236 0.16 -4.23 -23.20
N ALA A 237 -0.45 -3.13 -22.73
CA ALA A 237 -0.14 -1.79 -23.22
C ALA A 237 1.23 -1.32 -22.75
N VAL A 238 1.57 -1.60 -21.48
CA VAL A 238 2.91 -1.29 -20.92
C VAL A 238 4.01 -2.10 -21.63
N ASP A 239 3.83 -3.41 -21.77
CA ASP A 239 4.79 -4.29 -22.47
C ASP A 239 4.98 -3.88 -23.95
N SER A 240 3.95 -3.25 -24.56
CA SER A 240 4.02 -2.70 -25.93
C SER A 240 4.61 -1.28 -26.01
N GLY A 241 5.00 -0.69 -24.86
CA GLY A 241 5.58 0.65 -24.80
C GLY A 241 4.58 1.80 -24.93
N TYR A 242 3.26 1.55 -24.82
CA TYR A 242 2.23 2.61 -24.93
C TYR A 242 2.11 3.47 -23.68
N ALA A 243 2.50 2.93 -22.54
CA ALA A 243 2.41 3.58 -21.24
C ALA A 243 3.55 3.16 -20.31
N PRO A 244 3.96 4.02 -19.37
CA PRO A 244 4.98 3.67 -18.38
C PRO A 244 4.48 2.59 -17.42
N ASN A 245 5.43 1.85 -16.82
CA ASN A 245 5.14 0.74 -15.92
C ASN A 245 4.32 1.20 -14.68
N ASP A 246 4.53 2.42 -14.20
CA ASP A 246 3.85 2.97 -13.04
C ASP A 246 2.34 3.16 -13.24
N TRP A 247 1.84 3.11 -14.48
CA TRP A 247 0.43 3.18 -14.82
C TRP A 247 -0.22 1.79 -14.90
N GLN A 248 0.55 0.73 -14.74
CA GLN A 248 0.00 -0.62 -14.84
C GLN A 248 -1.03 -0.91 -13.74
N VAL A 249 -2.24 -1.28 -14.16
CA VAL A 249 -3.32 -1.79 -13.31
C VAL A 249 -3.46 -3.29 -13.51
N GLY A 250 -3.53 -4.04 -12.42
CA GLY A 250 -3.71 -5.48 -12.47
C GLY A 250 -3.05 -6.22 -11.32
N GLN A 251 -3.06 -7.54 -11.39
CA GLN A 251 -2.50 -8.43 -10.37
C GLN A 251 -1.00 -8.14 -10.07
N THR A 252 -0.23 -7.80 -11.09
CA THR A 252 1.21 -7.49 -10.99
C THR A 252 1.50 -6.00 -11.04
N GLY A 253 0.48 -5.17 -11.13
CA GLY A 253 0.53 -3.72 -11.08
C GLY A 253 -0.14 -3.15 -9.84
N LYS A 254 -0.69 -1.96 -9.99
CA LYS A 254 -1.47 -1.31 -8.93
C LYS A 254 -2.88 -1.88 -8.87
N VAL A 255 -3.42 -2.04 -7.65
CA VAL A 255 -4.82 -2.38 -7.41
C VAL A 255 -5.56 -1.10 -7.06
N VAL A 256 -6.66 -0.86 -7.76
CA VAL A 256 -7.46 0.37 -7.67
C VAL A 256 -8.94 0.04 -7.42
N ALA A 257 -9.65 0.93 -6.72
CA ALA A 257 -11.08 0.84 -6.49
C ALA A 257 -11.74 2.23 -6.59
N PRO A 258 -11.66 2.89 -7.76
CA PRO A 258 -12.24 4.21 -7.95
C PRO A 258 -13.78 4.18 -7.94
N ALA A 259 -14.38 5.37 -7.84
CA ALA A 259 -15.82 5.51 -8.05
C ALA A 259 -16.21 5.23 -9.52
N LEU A 260 -15.32 5.57 -10.47
CA LEU A 260 -15.48 5.28 -11.89
C LEU A 260 -14.18 4.77 -12.50
N TYR A 261 -14.26 3.63 -13.17
CA TYR A 261 -13.17 3.06 -13.97
C TYR A 261 -13.60 2.98 -15.44
N VAL A 262 -12.91 3.70 -16.31
CA VAL A 262 -13.17 3.65 -17.77
C VAL A 262 -12.08 2.78 -18.41
N ALA A 263 -12.46 1.64 -18.96
CA ALA A 263 -11.59 0.66 -19.60
C ALA A 263 -11.71 0.76 -21.12
N VAL A 264 -10.67 1.20 -21.82
CA VAL A 264 -10.67 1.39 -23.28
C VAL A 264 -9.71 0.41 -23.94
N GLY A 265 -10.22 -0.44 -24.83
CA GLY A 265 -9.43 -1.42 -25.58
C GLY A 265 -8.73 -2.46 -24.67
N ILE A 266 -9.33 -2.81 -23.54
CA ILE A 266 -8.85 -3.80 -22.58
C ILE A 266 -9.60 -5.11 -22.78
N SER A 267 -8.88 -6.22 -22.85
CA SER A 267 -9.42 -7.55 -23.17
C SER A 267 -10.25 -8.21 -22.07
N GLY A 268 -10.33 -7.63 -20.88
CA GLY A 268 -11.00 -8.27 -19.73
C GLY A 268 -10.27 -9.46 -19.13
N ALA A 269 -8.97 -9.64 -19.42
CA ALA A 269 -8.17 -10.70 -18.82
C ALA A 269 -8.21 -10.64 -17.28
N ILE A 270 -8.29 -11.82 -16.66
CA ILE A 270 -8.45 -11.95 -15.20
C ILE A 270 -7.36 -11.22 -14.40
N GLN A 271 -6.15 -11.12 -14.95
CA GLN A 271 -5.04 -10.41 -14.31
C GLN A 271 -5.28 -8.90 -14.22
N HIS A 272 -5.91 -8.30 -15.23
CA HIS A 272 -6.31 -6.89 -15.20
C HIS A 272 -7.52 -6.70 -14.29
N LEU A 273 -8.52 -7.57 -14.43
CA LEU A 273 -9.75 -7.54 -13.63
C LEU A 273 -9.42 -7.60 -12.12
N ALA A 274 -8.45 -8.41 -11.70
CA ALA A 274 -7.99 -8.51 -10.32
C ALA A 274 -7.53 -7.16 -9.73
N GLY A 275 -7.08 -6.24 -10.59
CA GLY A 275 -6.60 -4.92 -10.17
C GLY A 275 -7.69 -3.83 -10.12
N MET A 276 -8.91 -4.06 -10.66
CA MET A 276 -9.90 -2.99 -10.78
C MET A 276 -11.36 -3.42 -10.53
N LYS A 277 -11.61 -4.70 -10.28
CA LYS A 277 -12.97 -5.25 -10.12
C LYS A 277 -13.76 -4.62 -8.97
N ASP A 278 -13.08 -4.08 -7.96
CA ASP A 278 -13.71 -3.45 -6.79
C ASP A 278 -14.10 -1.98 -7.05
N SER A 279 -13.97 -1.50 -8.31
CA SER A 279 -14.45 -0.18 -8.73
C SER A 279 -15.98 -0.13 -8.63
N LYS A 280 -16.56 1.02 -8.22
CA LYS A 280 -18.01 1.14 -8.03
C LYS A 280 -18.77 1.09 -9.36
N VAL A 281 -18.23 1.74 -10.39
CA VAL A 281 -18.78 1.72 -11.75
C VAL A 281 -17.64 1.43 -12.72
N ILE A 282 -17.86 0.48 -13.61
CA ILE A 282 -16.93 0.15 -14.70
C ILE A 282 -17.62 0.43 -16.02
N VAL A 283 -16.98 1.25 -16.84
CA VAL A 283 -17.39 1.50 -18.23
C VAL A 283 -16.36 0.86 -19.15
N ALA A 284 -16.78 -0.07 -19.98
CA ALA A 284 -15.93 -0.71 -20.97
C ALA A 284 -16.21 -0.15 -22.37
N ILE A 285 -15.16 0.25 -23.07
CA ILE A 285 -15.19 0.68 -24.47
C ILE A 285 -14.29 -0.27 -25.25
N ASN A 286 -14.88 -1.15 -26.02
CA ASN A 286 -14.19 -2.14 -26.83
C ASN A 286 -14.98 -2.43 -28.09
N LYS A 287 -14.32 -2.96 -29.12
CA LYS A 287 -14.97 -3.46 -30.34
C LYS A 287 -15.44 -4.92 -30.21
N ASP A 288 -15.00 -5.62 -29.19
CA ASP A 288 -15.38 -7.00 -28.84
C ASP A 288 -16.70 -6.96 -28.07
N GLU A 289 -17.67 -7.77 -28.46
CA GLU A 289 -19.01 -7.84 -27.84
C GLU A 289 -19.02 -8.57 -26.50
#